data_6e1f2a758812e204c441f53de973441e
#
_entry.id   6e1f2a758812e204c441f53de973441e
#
_cell.length_a   1.000
_cell.length_b   1.000
_cell.length_c   1.000
_cell.angle_alpha   90.00
_cell.angle_beta   90.00
_cell.angle_gamma   90.00
#
_symmetry.space_group_name_H-M   'P 1'
#
loop_
_entity.id
_entity.type
_entity.pdbx_description
1 polymer ?
#
loop_
_entity_poly.entity_id
_entity_poly.type
_entity_poly.pdbx_seq_one_letter_code
_entity_poly.pdbx_strand_id
1 'polypeptide(L)'
;MIDKYVNNVHKALDGVESGMTLLLGGFGLCGIPENAISELVNMNVKNLTCISNNAGIDDFGLGRLLKAHQIKKMISSYVGENEEFERQMLSGELDVQLIPQGTLAELCRASQAGIPAIYTPAGFGTEVATGKETREFDGKMYVLEYAFKADFSFVKAWRGDTCLLYT
;
A
#
# COMPACT_ATOMS: atom_id res chain seq x y z
N MET A 1 -24.72 13.12 -16.53
CA MET A 1 -24.22 12.91 -15.15
C MET A 1 -23.17 11.82 -15.23
N ILE A 2 -22.01 12.01 -14.61
CA ILE A 2 -20.95 10.98 -14.62
C ILE A 2 -21.37 9.93 -13.60
N ASP A 3 -21.51 8.68 -14.05
CA ASP A 3 -21.80 7.54 -13.20
C ASP A 3 -20.62 6.57 -13.27
N LYS A 4 -19.96 6.36 -12.14
CA LYS A 4 -18.83 5.44 -11.96
C LYS A 4 -19.19 4.23 -11.11
N TYR A 5 -20.44 4.17 -10.64
CA TYR A 5 -20.91 3.08 -9.83
C TYR A 5 -20.92 1.76 -10.60
N VAL A 6 -20.41 0.72 -9.98
CA VAL A 6 -20.53 -0.67 -10.43
C VAL A 6 -21.08 -1.51 -9.29
N ASN A 7 -22.02 -2.39 -9.58
CA ASN A 7 -22.73 -3.20 -8.59
C ASN A 7 -22.05 -4.55 -8.29
N ASN A 8 -20.87 -4.78 -8.86
CA ASN A 8 -20.18 -6.06 -8.77
C ASN A 8 -18.69 -5.79 -8.52
N VAL A 9 -18.13 -6.41 -7.48
CA VAL A 9 -16.74 -6.26 -7.10
C VAL A 9 -15.79 -6.78 -8.18
N HIS A 10 -16.13 -7.87 -8.84
CA HIS A 10 -15.33 -8.40 -9.95
C HIS A 10 -15.15 -7.36 -11.06
N LYS A 11 -16.24 -6.70 -11.46
CA LYS A 11 -16.20 -5.61 -12.45
C LYS A 11 -15.43 -4.39 -11.95
N ALA A 12 -15.43 -4.14 -10.64
CA ALA A 12 -14.66 -3.03 -10.06
C ALA A 12 -13.14 -3.28 -10.09
N LEU A 13 -12.72 -4.54 -10.19
CA LEU A 13 -11.33 -4.95 -10.30
C LEU A 13 -10.92 -5.29 -11.76
N ASP A 14 -11.76 -4.98 -12.72
CA ASP A 14 -11.45 -5.20 -14.14
C ASP A 14 -10.17 -4.46 -14.53
N GLY A 15 -9.25 -5.17 -15.17
CA GLY A 15 -7.92 -4.66 -15.51
C GLY A 15 -6.84 -4.85 -14.44
N VAL A 16 -7.14 -5.43 -13.28
CA VAL A 16 -6.10 -5.80 -12.31
C VAL A 16 -5.40 -7.07 -12.77
N GLU A 17 -4.08 -7.00 -12.93
CA GLU A 17 -3.25 -8.08 -13.46
C GLU A 17 -2.10 -8.43 -12.52
N SER A 18 -1.50 -9.59 -12.74
CA SER A 18 -0.29 -10.01 -12.01
C SER A 18 0.87 -9.05 -12.24
N GLY A 19 1.64 -8.80 -11.19
CA GLY A 19 2.79 -7.88 -11.22
C GLY A 19 2.46 -6.41 -10.93
N MET A 20 1.19 -6.06 -10.84
CA MET A 20 0.75 -4.69 -10.58
C MET A 20 1.05 -4.23 -9.15
N THR A 21 1.12 -2.91 -8.99
CA THR A 21 1.26 -2.23 -7.70
C THR A 21 -0.09 -1.69 -7.24
N LEU A 22 -0.51 -2.10 -6.05
CA LEU A 22 -1.79 -1.75 -5.45
C LEU A 22 -1.58 -0.95 -4.16
N LEU A 23 -2.26 0.18 -4.04
CA LEU A 23 -2.43 0.92 -2.79
C LEU A 23 -3.69 0.42 -2.09
N LEU A 24 -3.56 -0.05 -0.85
CA LEU A 24 -4.69 -0.57 -0.08
C LEU A 24 -4.81 0.21 1.25
N GLY A 25 -5.96 0.85 1.43
CA GLY A 25 -6.28 1.59 2.64
C GLY A 25 -6.52 0.65 3.83
N GLY A 26 -6.47 1.22 5.03
CA GLY A 26 -6.77 0.56 6.27
C GLY A 26 -5.62 0.54 7.28
N PHE A 27 -5.97 0.25 8.53
CA PHE A 27 -5.04 0.06 9.63
C PHE A 27 -5.54 -1.09 10.51
N GLY A 28 -4.69 -2.10 10.74
CA GLY A 28 -5.13 -3.34 11.36
C GLY A 28 -6.28 -3.95 10.56
N LEU A 29 -7.46 -4.02 11.16
CA LEU A 29 -8.70 -4.45 10.50
C LEU A 29 -9.67 -3.29 10.22
N CYS A 30 -9.32 -2.05 10.60
CA CYS A 30 -10.17 -0.89 10.38
C CYS A 30 -9.98 -0.31 8.98
N GLY A 31 -11.08 -0.05 8.27
CA GLY A 31 -11.03 0.58 6.94
C GLY A 31 -10.49 -0.30 5.81
N ILE A 32 -10.37 -1.59 6.03
CA ILE A 32 -9.86 -2.56 5.04
C ILE A 32 -10.91 -2.79 3.94
N PRO A 33 -10.54 -2.76 2.65
CA PRO A 33 -11.44 -3.04 1.53
C PRO A 33 -11.62 -4.56 1.34
N GLU A 34 -12.24 -5.24 2.31
CA GLU A 34 -12.32 -6.72 2.39
C GLU A 34 -12.95 -7.38 1.15
N ASN A 35 -13.96 -6.74 0.54
CA ASN A 35 -14.59 -7.29 -0.65
C ASN A 35 -13.62 -7.31 -1.84
N ALA A 36 -12.83 -6.24 -2.02
CA ALA A 36 -11.81 -6.18 -3.05
C ALA A 36 -10.69 -7.22 -2.79
N ILE A 37 -10.23 -7.34 -1.55
CA ILE A 37 -9.22 -8.33 -1.17
C ILE A 37 -9.72 -9.76 -1.41
N SER A 38 -10.98 -10.03 -1.04
CA SER A 38 -11.59 -11.34 -1.28
C SER A 38 -11.62 -11.69 -2.77
N GLU A 39 -11.96 -10.72 -3.60
CA GLU A 39 -11.98 -10.93 -5.05
C GLU A 39 -10.58 -11.07 -5.64
N LEU A 40 -9.59 -10.29 -5.18
CA LEU A 40 -8.19 -10.49 -5.58
C LEU A 40 -7.68 -11.90 -5.26
N VAL A 41 -8.10 -12.47 -4.12
CA VAL A 41 -7.79 -13.89 -3.79
C VAL A 41 -8.40 -14.82 -4.83
N ASN A 42 -9.68 -14.61 -5.19
CA ASN A 42 -10.40 -15.45 -6.17
C ASN A 42 -9.78 -15.33 -7.59
N MET A 43 -9.38 -14.13 -7.99
CA MET A 43 -8.72 -13.87 -9.28
C MET A 43 -7.35 -14.54 -9.37
N ASN A 44 -6.76 -14.92 -8.24
CA ASN A 44 -5.45 -15.57 -8.15
C ASN A 44 -4.32 -14.81 -8.89
N VAL A 45 -4.40 -13.48 -8.95
CA VAL A 45 -3.33 -12.63 -9.47
C VAL A 45 -2.08 -12.78 -8.62
N LYS A 46 -0.90 -12.76 -9.22
CA LYS A 46 0.37 -13.07 -8.54
C LYS A 46 1.38 -11.93 -8.67
N ASN A 47 2.42 -12.01 -7.87
CA ASN A 47 3.55 -11.07 -7.91
C ASN A 47 3.15 -9.61 -7.67
N LEU A 48 2.11 -9.38 -6.88
CA LEU A 48 1.66 -8.04 -6.55
C LEU A 48 2.69 -7.30 -5.68
N THR A 49 2.81 -6.00 -5.90
CA THR A 49 3.40 -5.07 -4.94
C THR A 49 2.25 -4.40 -4.19
N CYS A 50 2.16 -4.61 -2.88
CA CYS A 50 1.13 -3.98 -2.07
C CYS A 50 1.73 -2.87 -1.19
N ILE A 51 1.11 -1.70 -1.23
CA ILE A 51 1.46 -0.53 -0.43
C ILE A 51 0.31 -0.30 0.54
N SER A 52 0.56 -0.47 1.83
CA SER A 52 -0.43 -0.30 2.89
C SER A 52 0.26 0.00 4.22
N ASN A 53 -0.48 0.51 5.20
CA ASN A 53 0.07 0.74 6.53
C ASN A 53 0.66 -0.55 7.14
N ASN A 54 -0.12 -1.64 7.10
CA ASN A 54 0.28 -2.99 7.50
C ASN A 54 -0.44 -4.04 6.64
N ALA A 55 -0.32 -5.31 6.97
CA ALA A 55 -0.95 -6.39 6.22
C ALA A 55 -2.18 -7.02 6.91
N GLY A 56 -2.83 -6.29 7.82
CA GLY A 56 -3.91 -6.85 8.63
C GLY A 56 -3.39 -7.92 9.61
N ILE A 57 -4.15 -9.00 9.76
CA ILE A 57 -3.77 -10.20 10.49
C ILE A 57 -3.87 -11.43 9.58
N ASP A 58 -3.42 -12.61 10.03
CA ASP A 58 -3.22 -13.79 9.19
C ASP A 58 -4.39 -14.17 8.27
N ASP A 59 -5.62 -14.14 8.79
CA ASP A 59 -6.82 -14.58 8.05
C ASP A 59 -7.71 -13.44 7.53
N PHE A 60 -7.30 -12.19 7.75
CA PHE A 60 -8.07 -11.01 7.37
C PHE A 60 -7.21 -9.93 6.73
N GLY A 61 -7.85 -9.08 5.91
CA GLY A 61 -7.15 -8.04 5.18
C GLY A 61 -6.11 -8.63 4.23
N LEU A 62 -4.97 -7.96 4.09
CA LEU A 62 -3.88 -8.40 3.23
C LEU A 62 -3.22 -9.73 3.66
N GLY A 63 -3.41 -10.16 4.92
CA GLY A 63 -2.95 -11.47 5.38
C GLY A 63 -3.47 -12.62 4.50
N ARG A 64 -4.68 -12.49 3.96
CA ARG A 64 -5.25 -13.46 3.02
C ARG A 64 -4.47 -13.55 1.70
N LEU A 65 -4.00 -12.43 1.18
CA LEU A 65 -3.16 -12.39 -0.03
C LEU A 65 -1.75 -12.93 0.24
N LEU A 66 -1.19 -12.66 1.44
CA LEU A 66 0.08 -13.24 1.88
C LEU A 66 -0.02 -14.75 1.97
N LYS A 67 -1.05 -15.28 2.65
CA LYS A 67 -1.30 -16.71 2.78
C LYS A 67 -1.50 -17.42 1.42
N ALA A 68 -2.06 -16.71 0.45
CA ALA A 68 -2.21 -17.21 -0.94
C ALA A 68 -0.95 -17.01 -1.80
N HIS A 69 0.16 -16.51 -1.25
CA HIS A 69 1.40 -16.17 -1.97
C HIS A 69 1.15 -15.34 -3.23
N GLN A 70 0.29 -14.34 -3.12
CA GLN A 70 -0.04 -13.41 -4.20
C GLN A 70 0.80 -12.14 -4.17
N ILE A 71 1.38 -11.80 -3.01
CA ILE A 71 2.22 -10.62 -2.83
C ILE A 71 3.69 -11.02 -2.96
N LYS A 72 4.41 -10.32 -3.82
CA LYS A 72 5.87 -10.43 -3.98
C LYS A 72 6.60 -9.38 -3.16
N LYS A 73 6.02 -8.20 -3.06
CA LYS A 73 6.62 -7.07 -2.34
C LYS A 73 5.58 -6.36 -1.49
N MET A 74 5.96 -6.08 -0.25
CA MET A 74 5.18 -5.27 0.67
C MET A 74 5.92 -3.98 0.99
N ILE A 75 5.26 -2.82 0.80
CA ILE A 75 5.74 -1.53 1.26
C ILE A 75 4.82 -1.07 2.38
N SER A 76 5.32 -1.01 3.59
CA SER A 76 4.49 -0.71 4.76
C SER A 76 5.26 0.06 5.83
N SER A 77 4.54 0.59 6.81
CA SER A 77 5.14 1.25 7.96
C SER A 77 5.24 0.35 9.20
N TYR A 78 4.57 -0.80 9.16
CA TYR A 78 4.47 -1.70 10.29
C TYR A 78 4.19 -3.14 9.84
N VAL A 79 4.91 -4.11 10.39
CA VAL A 79 4.67 -5.54 10.10
C VAL A 79 3.40 -6.01 10.81
N GLY A 80 3.25 -5.62 12.07
CA GLY A 80 2.03 -5.88 12.84
C GLY A 80 1.97 -7.25 13.49
N GLU A 81 0.75 -7.65 13.83
CA GLU A 81 0.41 -8.92 14.47
C GLU A 81 0.01 -9.95 13.39
N ASN A 82 0.81 -10.09 12.35
CA ASN A 82 0.59 -11.02 11.24
C ASN A 82 1.78 -11.97 11.17
N GLU A 83 1.60 -13.19 11.68
CA GLU A 83 2.65 -14.20 11.78
C GLU A 83 3.14 -14.65 10.39
N GLU A 84 2.25 -14.76 9.42
CA GLU A 84 2.62 -15.13 8.06
C GLU A 84 3.41 -14.03 7.36
N PHE A 85 3.11 -12.75 7.63
CA PHE A 85 3.92 -11.63 7.13
C PHE A 85 5.34 -11.69 7.69
N GLU A 86 5.46 -11.85 9.02
CA GLU A 86 6.76 -11.97 9.69
C GLU A 86 7.54 -13.18 9.16
N ARG A 87 6.90 -14.33 9.04
CA ARG A 87 7.52 -15.55 8.53
C ARG A 87 8.07 -15.37 7.12
N GLN A 88 7.25 -14.84 6.19
CA GLN A 88 7.67 -14.63 4.80
C GLN A 88 8.78 -13.57 4.68
N MET A 89 8.75 -12.54 5.51
CA MET A 89 9.81 -11.53 5.57
C MET A 89 11.13 -12.15 6.06
N LEU A 90 11.12 -12.89 7.16
CA LEU A 90 12.32 -13.49 7.74
C LEU A 90 12.90 -14.61 6.87
N SER A 91 12.07 -15.37 6.16
CA SER A 91 12.53 -16.40 5.21
C SER A 91 13.05 -15.83 3.89
N GLY A 92 12.82 -14.55 3.61
CA GLY A 92 13.17 -13.91 2.32
C GLY A 92 12.23 -14.25 1.17
N GLU A 93 11.08 -14.88 1.44
CA GLU A 93 10.05 -15.16 0.43
C GLU A 93 9.34 -13.88 -0.02
N LEU A 94 9.23 -12.89 0.87
CA LEU A 94 8.58 -11.61 0.65
C LEU A 94 9.62 -10.47 0.71
N ASP A 95 9.71 -9.68 -0.35
CA ASP A 95 10.46 -8.42 -0.31
C ASP A 95 9.68 -7.40 0.54
N VAL A 96 10.27 -6.90 1.61
CA VAL A 96 9.63 -5.94 2.52
C VAL A 96 10.43 -4.66 2.59
N GLN A 97 9.78 -3.56 2.28
CA GLN A 97 10.30 -2.21 2.44
C GLN A 97 9.53 -1.48 3.53
N LEU A 98 10.18 -1.26 4.66
CA LEU A 98 9.62 -0.46 5.74
C LEU A 98 9.93 1.03 5.53
N ILE A 99 8.91 1.86 5.69
CA ILE A 99 9.03 3.32 5.62
C ILE A 99 8.24 3.96 6.77
N PRO A 100 8.70 5.11 7.31
CA PRO A 100 7.97 5.79 8.37
C PRO A 100 6.54 6.13 7.93
N GLN A 101 5.56 6.00 8.84
CA GLN A 101 4.14 6.17 8.52
C GLN A 101 3.82 7.55 7.92
N GLY A 102 4.39 8.62 8.47
CA GLY A 102 4.21 9.96 7.90
C GLY A 102 4.75 10.07 6.48
N THR A 103 5.88 9.44 6.20
CA THR A 103 6.45 9.36 4.85
C THR A 103 5.53 8.58 3.91
N LEU A 104 5.01 7.43 4.33
CA LEU A 104 4.05 6.66 3.53
C LEU A 104 2.84 7.50 3.12
N ALA A 105 2.25 8.23 4.07
CA ALA A 105 1.10 9.10 3.82
C ALA A 105 1.45 10.23 2.83
N GLU A 106 2.60 10.90 3.02
CA GLU A 106 3.05 11.97 2.13
C GLU A 106 3.42 11.48 0.73
N LEU A 107 3.96 10.27 0.59
CA LEU A 107 4.25 9.69 -0.72
C LEU A 107 2.96 9.36 -1.49
N CYS A 108 1.89 8.91 -0.82
CA CYS A 108 0.56 8.78 -1.43
C CYS A 108 0.04 10.13 -1.93
N ARG A 109 0.13 11.18 -1.09
CA ARG A 109 -0.29 12.54 -1.45
C ARG A 109 0.53 13.10 -2.61
N ALA A 110 1.85 12.96 -2.56
CA ALA A 110 2.77 13.41 -3.61
C ALA A 110 2.47 12.72 -4.95
N SER A 111 2.24 11.41 -4.92
CA SER A 111 1.87 10.62 -6.10
C SER A 111 0.61 11.17 -6.79
N GLN A 112 -0.46 11.41 -6.02
CA GLN A 112 -1.70 11.99 -6.55
C GLN A 112 -1.50 13.40 -7.12
N ALA A 113 -0.65 14.21 -6.50
CA ALA A 113 -0.37 15.58 -6.91
C ALA A 113 0.62 15.67 -8.10
N GLY A 114 1.15 14.55 -8.58
CA GLY A 114 2.18 14.53 -9.63
C GLY A 114 3.55 15.00 -9.16
N ILE A 115 3.80 15.03 -7.84
CA ILE A 115 5.09 15.39 -7.24
C ILE A 115 5.97 14.13 -7.25
N PRO A 116 7.12 14.12 -7.94
CA PRO A 116 7.90 12.90 -8.14
C PRO A 116 8.65 12.43 -6.89
N ALA A 117 8.99 13.35 -5.99
CA ALA A 117 9.76 13.06 -4.78
C ALA A 117 9.58 14.16 -3.74
N ILE A 118 9.87 13.84 -2.49
CA ILE A 118 9.85 14.76 -1.36
C ILE A 118 11.10 14.61 -0.52
N TYR A 119 11.49 15.66 0.20
CA TYR A 119 12.46 15.57 1.27
C TYR A 119 11.74 15.50 2.62
N THR A 120 12.10 14.52 3.44
CA THR A 120 11.54 14.33 4.79
C THR A 120 12.66 14.15 5.82
N PRO A 121 12.54 14.68 7.03
CA PRO A 121 13.50 14.40 8.09
C PRO A 121 13.31 13.03 8.73
N ALA A 122 12.17 12.37 8.47
CA ALA A 122 11.86 11.06 9.03
C ALA A 122 12.82 9.99 8.50
N GLY A 123 13.39 9.21 9.38
CA GLY A 123 14.32 8.14 9.03
C GLY A 123 15.77 8.57 8.81
N PHE A 124 16.10 9.85 8.82
CA PHE A 124 17.49 10.27 8.73
C PHE A 124 18.34 9.71 9.90
N GLY A 125 19.51 9.18 9.58
CA GLY A 125 20.41 8.54 10.57
C GLY A 125 20.00 7.12 10.96
N THR A 126 19.02 6.53 10.28
CA THR A 126 18.61 5.14 10.47
C THR A 126 18.85 4.31 9.19
N GLU A 127 18.64 3.00 9.28
CA GLU A 127 18.74 2.09 8.12
C GLU A 127 17.81 2.49 6.97
N VAL A 128 16.69 3.13 7.27
CA VAL A 128 15.74 3.64 6.26
C VAL A 128 16.38 4.62 5.28
N ALA A 129 17.38 5.39 5.74
CA ALA A 129 18.10 6.37 4.91
C ALA A 129 19.27 5.76 4.13
N THR A 130 19.62 4.49 4.36
CA THR A 130 20.79 3.87 3.72
C THR A 130 20.67 3.87 2.20
N GLY A 131 21.67 4.41 1.53
CA GLY A 131 21.72 4.49 0.08
C GLY A 131 20.82 5.54 -0.58
N LYS A 132 20.08 6.33 0.23
CA LYS A 132 19.24 7.42 -0.27
C LYS A 132 20.01 8.75 -0.28
N GLU A 133 19.63 9.64 -1.20
CA GLU A 133 20.12 11.01 -1.21
C GLU A 133 19.68 11.74 0.07
N THR A 134 20.61 12.49 0.65
CA THR A 134 20.32 13.34 1.81
C THR A 134 20.67 14.79 1.51
N ARG A 135 19.93 15.73 2.09
CA ARG A 135 20.16 17.16 1.92
C ARG A 135 19.88 17.93 3.19
N GLU A 136 20.69 18.94 3.43
CA GLU A 136 20.47 19.88 4.54
C GLU A 136 19.59 21.04 4.09
N PHE A 137 18.59 21.38 4.91
CA PHE A 137 17.80 22.60 4.82
C PHE A 137 17.73 23.25 6.20
N ASP A 138 18.15 24.49 6.31
CA ASP A 138 18.11 25.28 7.54
C ASP A 138 18.73 24.55 8.76
N GLY A 139 19.89 23.92 8.56
CA GLY A 139 20.62 23.21 9.61
C GLY A 139 20.03 21.86 10.00
N LYS A 140 19.03 21.35 9.26
CA LYS A 140 18.40 20.07 9.50
C LYS A 140 18.55 19.16 8.29
N MET A 141 18.90 17.90 8.54
CA MET A 141 19.08 16.90 7.49
C MET A 141 17.76 16.24 7.09
N TYR A 142 17.63 15.99 5.81
CA TYR A 142 16.47 15.36 5.17
C TYR A 142 16.90 14.22 4.26
N VAL A 143 16.02 13.26 4.05
CA VAL A 143 16.17 12.12 3.14
C VAL A 143 15.25 12.33 1.95
N LEU A 144 15.73 12.09 0.74
CA LEU A 144 14.91 12.08 -0.48
C LEU A 144 14.11 10.78 -0.55
N GLU A 145 12.80 10.92 -0.70
CA GLU A 145 11.87 9.82 -0.90
C GLU A 145 11.07 10.01 -2.19
N TYR A 146 11.01 8.97 -3.03
CA TYR A 146 10.28 9.00 -4.28
C TYR A 146 8.81 8.65 -4.10
N ALA A 147 7.93 9.41 -4.74
CA ALA A 147 6.50 9.15 -4.73
C ALA A 147 6.17 7.78 -5.32
N PHE A 148 5.11 7.15 -4.84
CA PHE A 148 4.68 5.85 -5.34
C PHE A 148 4.17 5.93 -6.77
N LYS A 149 4.39 4.84 -7.51
CA LYS A 149 3.72 4.59 -8.79
C LYS A 149 2.87 3.35 -8.59
N ALA A 150 1.57 3.53 -8.53
CA ALA A 150 0.61 2.46 -8.35
C ALA A 150 -0.39 2.42 -9.50
N ASP A 151 -0.81 1.21 -9.84
CA ASP A 151 -1.77 0.97 -10.93
C ASP A 151 -3.20 1.15 -10.44
N PHE A 152 -3.49 0.70 -9.21
CA PHE A 152 -4.79 0.80 -8.58
C PHE A 152 -4.68 1.26 -7.12
N SER A 153 -5.78 1.87 -6.64
CA SER A 153 -5.94 2.23 -5.23
C SER A 153 -7.31 1.78 -4.73
N PHE A 154 -7.35 1.04 -3.62
CA PHE A 154 -8.56 0.52 -3.01
C PHE A 154 -8.75 1.11 -1.61
N VAL A 155 -9.87 1.79 -1.43
CA VAL A 155 -10.27 2.36 -0.13
C VAL A 155 -11.67 1.90 0.22
N LYS A 156 -11.93 1.68 1.51
CA LYS A 156 -13.26 1.40 2.03
C LYS A 156 -13.95 2.70 2.38
N ALA A 157 -15.19 2.87 1.91
CA ALA A 157 -16.07 3.96 2.30
C ALA A 157 -17.39 3.38 2.86
N TRP A 158 -18.04 4.14 3.73
CA TRP A 158 -19.40 3.81 4.21
C TRP A 158 -20.46 4.11 3.15
N ARG A 159 -20.27 5.20 2.43
CA ARG A 159 -21.13 5.67 1.34
C ARG A 159 -20.28 6.29 0.24
N GLY A 160 -20.81 6.35 -0.94
CA GLY A 160 -20.23 7.09 -2.07
C GLY A 160 -21.37 7.63 -2.93
N ASP A 161 -21.18 8.77 -3.55
CA ASP A 161 -22.09 9.24 -4.59
C ASP A 161 -21.83 8.50 -5.91
N THR A 162 -22.70 8.69 -6.91
CA THR A 162 -22.58 7.98 -8.19
C THR A 162 -21.32 8.34 -8.98
N CYS A 163 -20.77 9.53 -8.77
CA CYS A 163 -19.53 9.94 -9.43
C CYS A 163 -18.27 9.60 -8.60
N LEU A 164 -18.43 9.06 -7.38
CA LEU A 164 -17.38 8.68 -6.43
C LEU A 164 -16.43 9.84 -6.07
N LEU A 165 -16.93 11.06 -6.06
CA LEU A 165 -16.20 12.25 -5.68
C LEU A 165 -16.31 12.52 -4.17
N TYR A 166 -17.45 12.18 -3.59
CA TYR A 166 -17.74 12.34 -2.16
C TYR A 166 -18.03 10.99 -1.50
N THR A 167 -17.52 10.80 -0.28
CA THR A 167 -17.72 9.59 0.53
C THR A 167 -18.25 9.94 1.91
#